data_058a2a9e54ffc0f9eda341e820bf987d
#
_entry.id   058a2a9e54ffc0f9eda341e820bf987d
#
_cell.length_a   1.000
_cell.length_b   1.000
_cell.length_c   1.000
_cell.angle_alpha   90.00
_cell.angle_beta   90.00
_cell.angle_gamma   90.00
#
_symmetry.space_group_name_H-M   'P 1'
#
loop_
_entity.id
_entity.type
_entity.pdbx_description
1 polymer ?
#
loop_
_entity_poly.entity_id
_entity_poly.type
_entity_poly.pdbx_seq_one_letter_code
_entity_poly.pdbx_strand_id
1 'polypeptide(L)'
;MSDNVRVTEQLSLSIWLDLARPDSRMRHFESLLRLFPFSQRDDQPQTTVSVLAIDETEPPLLEHPMNAPFDVEDAILLMKDHRGDDIAYRVESCWDLWQYDGEWRVAPTGVALACVGPEFDNGTAVTPQEQEHLRIDFGVDSTFLPQPEIPGSARLVESNIKSLLRLVHEIENKLPVRRRLLAAESGENFADRLQRLLTSTVPAQ
;
A
#
# COMPACT_ATOMS: atom_id res chain seq x y z
N MET A 1 29.07 -11.62 19.23
CA MET A 1 27.67 -11.89 18.82
C MET A 1 27.14 -10.56 18.33
N SER A 2 27.07 -10.39 17.01
CA SER A 2 26.51 -9.17 16.44
C SER A 2 25.00 -9.33 16.45
N ASP A 3 24.31 -8.60 17.33
CA ASP A 3 22.87 -8.41 17.24
C ASP A 3 22.58 -7.77 15.87
N ASN A 4 22.14 -8.58 14.93
CA ASN A 4 21.65 -8.11 13.66
C ASN A 4 20.26 -7.50 13.92
N VAL A 5 20.22 -6.25 14.41
CA VAL A 5 18.99 -5.50 14.57
C VAL A 5 18.37 -5.41 13.18
N ARG A 6 17.30 -6.16 12.94
CA ARG A 6 16.53 -6.04 11.70
C ARG A 6 15.93 -4.64 11.62
N VAL A 7 16.37 -3.89 10.66
CA VAL A 7 15.75 -2.61 10.32
C VAL A 7 14.42 -2.94 9.64
N THR A 8 13.34 -2.59 10.28
CA THR A 8 11.99 -2.61 9.67
C THR A 8 11.85 -1.41 8.75
N GLU A 9 11.36 -1.65 7.54
CA GLU A 9 11.16 -0.62 6.52
C GLU A 9 9.70 -0.58 6.09
N GLN A 10 9.27 0.54 5.53
CA GLN A 10 7.95 0.64 4.91
C GLN A 10 7.94 -0.15 3.61
N LEU A 11 6.86 -0.93 3.39
CA LEU A 11 6.64 -1.69 2.17
C LEU A 11 5.61 -0.97 1.30
N SER A 12 5.95 -0.71 0.05
CA SER A 12 5.03 -0.07 -0.88
C SER A 12 4.98 -0.76 -2.24
N LEU A 13 3.84 -0.62 -2.91
CA LEU A 13 3.61 -1.02 -4.30
C LEU A 13 3.37 0.23 -5.15
N SER A 14 4.33 0.57 -5.99
CA SER A 14 4.21 1.61 -7.01
C SER A 14 3.70 1.03 -8.32
N ILE A 15 2.76 1.71 -8.97
CA ILE A 15 2.08 1.23 -10.18
C ILE A 15 2.08 2.33 -11.24
N TRP A 16 2.60 1.98 -12.43
CA TRP A 16 2.54 2.80 -13.64
C TRP A 16 1.53 2.19 -14.59
N LEU A 17 0.54 2.97 -14.98
CA LEU A 17 -0.54 2.54 -15.85
C LEU A 17 -0.24 2.91 -17.31
N ASP A 18 -0.75 2.11 -18.24
CA ASP A 18 -0.84 2.50 -19.65
C ASP A 18 -2.14 3.30 -19.84
N LEU A 19 -2.01 4.62 -19.77
CA LEU A 19 -3.15 5.53 -19.79
C LEU A 19 -3.45 5.97 -21.22
N ALA A 20 -4.61 5.57 -21.74
CA ALA A 20 -5.09 6.08 -23.02
C ALA A 20 -5.43 7.59 -22.99
N ARG A 21 -5.76 8.12 -21.80
CA ARG A 21 -6.00 9.54 -21.51
C ARG A 21 -5.55 9.87 -20.09
N PRO A 22 -4.97 11.05 -19.85
CA PRO A 22 -4.56 11.49 -18.50
C PRO A 22 -5.70 11.40 -17.47
N ASP A 23 -6.91 11.82 -17.84
CA ASP A 23 -8.10 11.85 -16.96
C ASP A 23 -8.58 10.45 -16.56
N SER A 24 -8.07 9.38 -17.16
CA SER A 24 -8.47 8.01 -16.81
C SER A 24 -7.89 7.51 -15.50
N ARG A 25 -6.89 8.20 -14.91
CA ARG A 25 -6.27 7.80 -13.64
C ARG A 25 -7.27 7.62 -12.51
N MET A 26 -8.15 8.60 -12.31
CA MET A 26 -9.17 8.53 -11.27
C MET A 26 -10.06 7.29 -11.41
N ARG A 27 -10.46 6.93 -12.63
CA ARG A 27 -11.23 5.71 -12.90
C ARG A 27 -10.47 4.45 -12.50
N HIS A 28 -9.15 4.41 -12.74
CA HIS A 28 -8.32 3.28 -12.33
C HIS A 28 -8.12 3.25 -10.82
N PHE A 29 -8.04 4.41 -10.18
CA PHE A 29 -8.01 4.51 -8.72
C PHE A 29 -9.33 4.03 -8.11
N GLU A 30 -10.47 4.43 -8.64
CA GLU A 30 -11.79 3.88 -8.26
C GLU A 30 -11.81 2.34 -8.37
N SER A 31 -11.25 1.80 -9.46
CA SER A 31 -11.16 0.34 -9.64
C SER A 31 -10.23 -0.30 -8.61
N LEU A 32 -9.12 0.35 -8.25
CA LEU A 32 -8.21 -0.10 -7.22
C LEU A 32 -8.87 -0.12 -5.84
N LEU A 33 -9.61 0.94 -5.49
CA LEU A 33 -10.35 1.02 -4.22
C LEU A 33 -11.39 -0.11 -4.09
N ARG A 34 -12.09 -0.46 -5.17
CA ARG A 34 -13.05 -1.58 -5.17
C ARG A 34 -12.40 -2.95 -5.13
N LEU A 35 -11.15 -3.07 -5.57
CA LEU A 35 -10.37 -4.32 -5.50
C LEU A 35 -9.75 -4.54 -4.13
N PHE A 36 -9.41 -3.46 -3.42
CA PHE A 36 -8.64 -3.55 -2.20
C PHE A 36 -9.49 -4.17 -1.08
N PRO A 37 -8.97 -5.18 -0.36
CA PRO A 37 -9.69 -5.88 0.70
C PRO A 37 -9.65 -5.10 2.02
N PHE A 38 -10.32 -3.95 2.05
CA PHE A 38 -10.43 -3.15 3.27
C PHE A 38 -11.03 -3.95 4.42
N SER A 39 -10.54 -3.71 5.63
CA SER A 39 -11.12 -4.28 6.84
C SER A 39 -12.61 -3.92 6.95
N GLN A 40 -13.42 -4.90 7.36
CA GLN A 40 -14.84 -4.71 7.60
C GLN A 40 -15.17 -4.73 9.11
N ARG A 41 -14.16 -4.59 9.96
CA ARG A 41 -14.30 -4.66 11.41
C ARG A 41 -14.76 -3.31 11.97
N ASP A 42 -15.67 -3.35 12.94
CA ASP A 42 -16.15 -2.14 13.62
C ASP A 42 -15.11 -1.56 14.59
N ASP A 43 -14.12 -2.36 15.02
CA ASP A 43 -13.06 -1.98 15.95
C ASP A 43 -11.80 -1.44 15.26
N GLN A 44 -11.85 -1.21 13.94
CA GLN A 44 -10.74 -0.66 13.18
C GLN A 44 -10.58 0.87 13.40
N PRO A 45 -9.36 1.42 13.20
CA PRO A 45 -9.16 2.85 13.09
C PRO A 45 -10.03 3.46 11.99
N GLN A 46 -10.44 4.71 12.18
CA GLN A 46 -11.25 5.44 11.22
C GLN A 46 -10.51 5.57 9.88
N THR A 47 -11.22 5.32 8.78
CA THR A 47 -10.68 5.58 7.44
C THR A 47 -10.69 7.09 7.18
N THR A 48 -9.61 7.61 6.59
CA THR A 48 -9.51 9.01 6.19
C THR A 48 -9.36 9.12 4.68
N VAL A 49 -10.18 9.96 4.06
CA VAL A 49 -10.06 10.35 2.66
C VAL A 49 -9.48 11.74 2.59
N SER A 50 -8.37 11.91 1.88
CA SER A 50 -7.71 13.20 1.71
C SER A 50 -7.56 13.55 0.24
N VAL A 51 -7.68 14.84 -0.06
CA VAL A 51 -7.34 15.44 -1.36
C VAL A 51 -6.24 16.45 -1.11
N LEU A 52 -5.09 16.23 -1.71
CA LEU A 52 -3.90 17.06 -1.61
C LEU A 52 -3.73 17.84 -2.92
N ALA A 53 -3.22 19.05 -2.84
CA ALA A 53 -2.89 19.86 -4.02
C ALA A 53 -1.45 20.33 -3.95
N ILE A 54 -0.82 20.42 -5.12
CA ILE A 54 0.55 20.90 -5.32
C ILE A 54 1.58 19.90 -4.81
N ASP A 55 1.67 19.69 -3.49
CA ASP A 55 2.63 18.76 -2.87
C ASP A 55 2.11 18.18 -1.53
N GLU A 56 2.88 17.25 -0.95
CA GLU A 56 2.54 16.59 0.33
C GLU A 56 2.72 17.49 1.57
N THR A 57 3.38 18.63 1.46
CA THR A 57 3.67 19.53 2.59
C THR A 57 2.59 20.59 2.78
N GLU A 58 1.78 20.84 1.75
CA GLU A 58 0.65 21.75 1.82
C GLU A 58 -0.53 21.13 2.59
N PRO A 59 -1.33 21.94 3.30
CA PRO A 59 -2.55 21.44 3.94
C PRO A 59 -3.50 20.81 2.91
N PRO A 60 -4.16 19.69 3.23
CA PRO A 60 -5.08 19.04 2.31
C PRO A 60 -6.27 19.99 1.99
N LEU A 61 -6.70 19.98 0.71
CA LEU A 61 -7.93 20.66 0.29
C LEU A 61 -9.17 20.04 0.95
N LEU A 62 -9.13 18.73 1.17
CA LEU A 62 -10.14 17.96 1.86
C LEU A 62 -9.43 16.92 2.73
N GLU A 63 -9.88 16.83 3.98
CA GLU A 63 -9.59 15.71 4.86
C GLU A 63 -10.89 15.30 5.54
N HIS A 64 -11.37 14.10 5.20
CA HIS A 64 -12.67 13.63 5.66
C HIS A 64 -12.56 12.26 6.31
N PRO A 65 -12.85 12.16 7.62
CA PRO A 65 -12.92 10.90 8.32
C PRO A 65 -14.22 10.17 7.97
N MET A 66 -14.12 8.89 7.63
CA MET A 66 -15.25 8.02 7.29
C MET A 66 -15.48 6.98 8.38
N ASN A 67 -16.73 6.65 8.63
CA ASN A 67 -17.09 5.61 9.60
C ASN A 67 -16.82 4.20 9.03
N ALA A 68 -16.63 3.24 9.94
CA ALA A 68 -16.62 1.82 9.56
C ALA A 68 -18.06 1.30 9.38
N PRO A 69 -18.30 0.36 8.45
CA PRO A 69 -17.35 -0.11 7.45
C PRO A 69 -17.10 0.94 6.36
N PHE A 70 -15.90 0.96 5.79
CA PHE A 70 -15.52 1.92 4.75
C PHE A 70 -16.37 1.76 3.50
N ASP A 71 -17.05 2.83 3.09
CA ASP A 71 -17.82 2.87 1.84
C ASP A 71 -16.99 3.50 0.72
N VAL A 72 -16.62 2.69 -0.27
CA VAL A 72 -15.82 3.11 -1.41
C VAL A 72 -16.57 4.13 -2.28
N GLU A 73 -17.89 3.97 -2.45
CA GLU A 73 -18.69 4.86 -3.30
C GLU A 73 -18.79 6.27 -2.71
N ASP A 74 -18.96 6.38 -1.40
CA ASP A 74 -18.94 7.66 -0.70
C ASP A 74 -17.58 8.33 -0.80
N ALA A 75 -16.48 7.58 -0.64
CA ALA A 75 -15.12 8.10 -0.82
C ALA A 75 -14.89 8.64 -2.24
N ILE A 76 -15.31 7.89 -3.25
CA ILE A 76 -15.23 8.30 -4.66
C ILE A 76 -16.03 9.60 -4.89
N LEU A 77 -17.21 9.71 -4.31
CA LEU A 77 -18.07 10.90 -4.45
C LEU A 77 -17.37 12.14 -3.88
N LEU A 78 -16.76 12.03 -2.69
CA LEU A 78 -16.00 13.12 -2.07
C LEU A 78 -14.83 13.60 -2.94
N MET A 79 -14.11 12.67 -3.57
CA MET A 79 -12.95 12.99 -4.40
C MET A 79 -13.33 13.60 -5.76
N LYS A 80 -14.52 13.28 -6.31
CA LYS A 80 -14.93 13.72 -7.66
C LYS A 80 -15.08 15.22 -7.83
N ASP A 81 -15.32 15.95 -6.75
CA ASP A 81 -15.48 17.42 -6.79
C ASP A 81 -14.13 18.16 -6.92
N HIS A 82 -13.04 17.45 -6.68
CA HIS A 82 -11.68 17.99 -6.73
C HIS A 82 -10.93 17.37 -7.92
N ARG A 83 -10.65 18.14 -8.96
CA ARG A 83 -9.95 17.67 -10.16
C ARG A 83 -8.84 18.62 -10.53
N GLY A 84 -7.70 18.08 -10.89
CA GLY A 84 -6.52 18.83 -11.34
C GLY A 84 -5.37 17.90 -11.67
N ASP A 85 -4.44 18.39 -12.45
CA ASP A 85 -3.21 17.65 -12.75
C ASP A 85 -2.21 17.73 -11.59
N ASP A 86 -2.38 18.71 -10.70
CA ASP A 86 -1.65 18.96 -9.46
C ASP A 86 -2.31 18.35 -8.22
N ILE A 87 -3.32 17.48 -8.41
CA ILE A 87 -4.09 16.86 -7.33
C ILE A 87 -3.59 15.43 -7.07
N ALA A 88 -3.45 15.07 -5.79
CA ALA A 88 -3.36 13.70 -5.34
C ALA A 88 -4.54 13.33 -4.44
N TYR A 89 -5.03 12.09 -4.57
CA TYR A 89 -6.04 11.50 -3.72
C TYR A 89 -5.39 10.45 -2.83
N ARG A 90 -5.76 10.42 -1.55
CA ARG A 90 -5.24 9.46 -0.58
C ARG A 90 -6.36 8.89 0.25
N VAL A 91 -6.34 7.57 0.44
CA VAL A 91 -7.25 6.84 1.34
C VAL A 91 -6.40 6.08 2.33
N GLU A 92 -6.46 6.48 3.59
CA GLU A 92 -5.82 5.81 4.71
C GLU A 92 -6.86 4.94 5.41
N SER A 93 -6.63 3.65 5.51
CA SER A 93 -7.58 2.67 6.02
C SER A 93 -6.84 1.47 6.62
N CYS A 94 -7.53 0.34 6.77
CA CYS A 94 -6.96 -0.87 7.31
C CYS A 94 -7.21 -2.09 6.42
N TRP A 95 -6.28 -3.06 6.52
CA TRP A 95 -6.39 -4.40 5.94
C TRP A 95 -6.23 -5.45 7.05
N ASP A 96 -7.07 -6.48 7.08
CA ASP A 96 -7.01 -7.54 8.08
C ASP A 96 -5.90 -8.53 7.76
N LEU A 97 -4.84 -8.51 8.56
CA LEU A 97 -3.65 -9.35 8.39
C LEU A 97 -3.28 -10.02 9.72
N TRP A 98 -2.58 -11.15 9.63
CA TRP A 98 -2.00 -11.80 10.81
C TRP A 98 -0.94 -10.92 11.44
N GLN A 99 -1.08 -10.61 12.72
CA GLN A 99 -0.15 -9.85 13.54
C GLN A 99 0.17 -10.62 14.82
N TYR A 100 1.37 -10.41 15.33
CA TYR A 100 1.81 -10.96 16.62
C TYR A 100 1.91 -9.84 17.66
N ASP A 101 1.12 -9.99 18.73
CA ASP A 101 1.16 -9.14 19.92
C ASP A 101 1.05 -10.03 21.16
N GLY A 102 2.15 -10.78 21.45
CA GLY A 102 2.13 -11.86 22.44
C GLY A 102 1.44 -13.13 21.98
N GLU A 103 0.42 -13.01 21.15
CA GLU A 103 -0.24 -14.09 20.44
C GLU A 103 -0.57 -13.72 19.01
N TRP A 104 -0.77 -14.72 18.14
CA TRP A 104 -1.15 -14.48 16.75
C TRP A 104 -2.65 -14.24 16.64
N ARG A 105 -3.01 -13.13 16.03
CA ARG A 105 -4.40 -12.78 15.70
C ARG A 105 -4.51 -12.06 14.36
N VAL A 106 -5.65 -12.16 13.72
CA VAL A 106 -5.97 -11.29 12.58
C VAL A 106 -6.41 -9.93 13.14
N ALA A 107 -5.73 -8.88 12.74
CA ALA A 107 -5.98 -7.52 13.23
C ALA A 107 -5.89 -6.50 12.09
N PRO A 108 -6.59 -5.34 12.23
CA PRO A 108 -6.50 -4.25 11.27
C PRO A 108 -5.06 -3.71 11.20
N THR A 109 -4.47 -3.75 10.01
CA THR A 109 -3.14 -3.20 9.70
C THR A 109 -3.33 -1.95 8.86
N GLY A 110 -2.71 -0.84 9.26
CA GLY A 110 -2.80 0.42 8.53
C GLY A 110 -2.24 0.31 7.12
N VAL A 111 -2.98 0.84 6.16
CA VAL A 111 -2.61 0.92 4.74
C VAL A 111 -2.99 2.29 4.19
N ALA A 112 -2.26 2.76 3.18
CA ALA A 112 -2.63 3.96 2.45
C ALA A 112 -2.63 3.68 0.95
N LEU A 113 -3.67 4.12 0.24
CA LEU A 113 -3.78 4.05 -1.20
C LEU A 113 -3.76 5.47 -1.75
N ALA A 114 -2.94 5.73 -2.76
CA ALA A 114 -2.82 7.04 -3.37
C ALA A 114 -2.94 6.98 -4.90
N CYS A 115 -3.51 8.05 -5.46
CA CYS A 115 -3.50 8.34 -6.89
C CYS A 115 -2.89 9.71 -7.09
N VAL A 116 -1.78 9.77 -7.82
CA VAL A 116 -0.95 10.97 -7.96
C VAL A 116 -1.18 11.64 -9.30
N GLY A 117 -1.43 12.95 -9.29
CA GLY A 117 -1.54 13.79 -10.48
C GLY A 117 -0.20 13.94 -11.19
N PRO A 118 -0.17 14.23 -12.52
CA PRO A 118 1.09 14.34 -13.28
C PRO A 118 1.93 15.57 -12.90
N GLU A 119 1.31 16.58 -12.28
CA GLU A 119 1.95 17.81 -11.83
C GLU A 119 2.04 17.91 -10.31
N PHE A 120 1.58 16.87 -9.59
CA PHE A 120 1.69 16.80 -8.14
C PHE A 120 3.13 16.47 -7.73
N ASP A 121 3.71 17.24 -6.82
CA ASP A 121 5.05 16.97 -6.30
C ASP A 121 4.95 16.00 -5.10
N ASN A 122 5.32 14.75 -5.32
CA ASN A 122 5.38 13.72 -4.26
C ASN A 122 6.77 13.66 -3.57
N GLY A 123 7.59 14.71 -3.70
CA GLY A 123 8.92 14.79 -3.09
C GLY A 123 9.96 13.86 -3.74
N THR A 124 9.61 13.11 -4.77
CA THR A 124 10.57 12.31 -5.54
C THR A 124 11.06 13.12 -6.73
N ALA A 125 12.38 13.36 -6.81
CA ALA A 125 13.00 14.15 -7.89
C ALA A 125 13.05 13.35 -9.20
N VAL A 126 11.89 12.92 -9.71
CA VAL A 126 11.74 12.16 -10.96
C VAL A 126 11.00 13.00 -12.00
N THR A 127 11.21 12.67 -13.25
CA THR A 127 10.45 13.31 -14.33
C THR A 127 8.97 12.89 -14.26
N PRO A 128 8.01 13.70 -14.75
CA PRO A 128 6.59 13.34 -14.77
C PRO A 128 6.29 11.98 -15.43
N GLN A 129 7.15 11.53 -16.37
CA GLN A 129 7.01 10.23 -17.03
C GLN A 129 7.47 9.06 -16.15
N GLU A 130 8.27 9.33 -15.14
CA GLU A 130 8.79 8.32 -14.20
C GLU A 130 7.98 8.27 -12.91
N GLN A 131 7.12 9.28 -12.67
CA GLN A 131 6.23 9.32 -11.53
C GLN A 131 5.21 8.18 -11.59
N GLU A 132 5.01 7.51 -10.46
CA GLU A 132 3.96 6.51 -10.31
C GLU A 132 2.57 7.15 -10.40
N HIS A 133 1.62 6.40 -10.96
CA HIS A 133 0.23 6.87 -11.04
C HIS A 133 -0.59 6.47 -9.83
N LEU A 134 -0.36 5.26 -9.32
CA LEU A 134 -1.00 4.72 -8.12
C LEU A 134 0.07 4.16 -7.18
N ARG A 135 -0.18 4.29 -5.87
CA ARG A 135 0.66 3.75 -4.83
C ARG A 135 -0.19 3.09 -3.75
N ILE A 136 0.32 1.99 -3.20
CA ILE A 136 -0.21 1.36 -2.00
C ILE A 136 0.92 1.24 -0.99
N ASP A 137 0.77 1.82 0.18
CA ASP A 137 1.66 1.65 1.31
C ASP A 137 1.03 0.62 2.26
N PHE A 138 1.77 -0.47 2.51
CA PHE A 138 1.31 -1.61 3.32
C PHE A 138 1.78 -1.55 4.78
N GLY A 139 2.37 -0.42 5.19
CA GLY A 139 3.00 -0.30 6.50
C GLY A 139 4.34 -1.04 6.55
N VAL A 140 4.70 -1.53 7.73
CA VAL A 140 6.02 -2.14 7.97
C VAL A 140 6.14 -3.53 7.35
N ASP A 141 7.27 -3.81 6.73
CA ASP A 141 7.58 -5.05 6.03
C ASP A 141 7.61 -6.28 6.94
N SER A 142 7.79 -6.11 8.25
CA SER A 142 7.75 -7.19 9.23
C SER A 142 6.41 -7.95 9.25
N THR A 143 5.33 -7.34 8.75
CA THR A 143 4.03 -7.99 8.55
C THR A 143 4.09 -9.08 7.47
N PHE A 144 5.04 -8.97 6.55
CA PHE A 144 5.22 -9.86 5.39
C PHE A 144 6.55 -10.60 5.39
N LEU A 145 7.36 -10.47 6.45
CA LEU A 145 8.65 -11.14 6.56
C LEU A 145 8.68 -12.09 7.77
N PRO A 146 9.01 -13.38 7.57
CA PRO A 146 9.09 -14.34 8.67
C PRO A 146 10.08 -13.93 9.74
N GLN A 147 9.70 -14.07 11.00
CA GLN A 147 10.50 -13.77 12.18
C GLN A 147 10.80 -15.10 12.91
N PRO A 148 12.01 -15.67 12.76
CA PRO A 148 12.34 -17.01 13.28
C PRO A 148 12.19 -17.14 14.80
N GLU A 149 12.36 -16.03 15.53
CA GLU A 149 12.21 -15.93 16.97
C GLU A 149 10.76 -16.06 17.47
N ILE A 150 9.77 -15.86 16.57
CA ILE A 150 8.36 -15.90 16.92
C ILE A 150 7.76 -17.23 16.50
N PRO A 151 7.25 -18.06 17.45
CA PRO A 151 6.62 -19.32 17.12
C PRO A 151 5.44 -19.16 16.14
N GLY A 152 5.40 -19.97 15.10
CA GLY A 152 4.34 -19.94 14.08
C GLY A 152 4.46 -18.84 13.03
N SER A 153 5.45 -17.95 13.13
CA SER A 153 5.65 -16.83 12.22
C SER A 153 5.70 -17.27 10.76
N ALA A 154 6.52 -18.27 10.42
CA ALA A 154 6.67 -18.71 9.03
C ALA A 154 5.32 -19.03 8.35
N ARG A 155 4.42 -19.75 9.03
CA ARG A 155 3.12 -20.16 8.49
C ARG A 155 2.13 -18.98 8.36
N LEU A 156 2.05 -18.12 9.39
CA LEU A 156 1.05 -17.07 9.44
C LEU A 156 1.47 -15.86 8.56
N VAL A 157 2.74 -15.52 8.56
CA VAL A 157 3.29 -14.54 7.62
C VAL A 157 3.20 -15.04 6.17
N GLU A 158 3.39 -16.34 5.90
CA GLU A 158 3.14 -16.91 4.57
C GLU A 158 1.69 -16.64 4.10
N SER A 159 0.71 -16.66 5.02
CA SER A 159 -0.67 -16.29 4.70
C SER A 159 -0.80 -14.83 4.28
N ASN A 160 -0.12 -13.90 4.97
CA ASN A 160 -0.07 -12.49 4.60
C ASN A 160 0.59 -12.30 3.23
N ILE A 161 1.72 -12.96 2.99
CA ILE A 161 2.42 -12.91 1.68
C ILE A 161 1.49 -13.41 0.57
N LYS A 162 0.77 -14.51 0.77
CA LYS A 162 -0.19 -15.03 -0.23
C LYS A 162 -1.31 -14.03 -0.51
N SER A 163 -1.80 -13.35 0.51
CA SER A 163 -2.82 -12.30 0.36
C SER A 163 -2.28 -11.10 -0.43
N LEU A 164 -1.07 -10.65 -0.12
CA LEU A 164 -0.37 -9.59 -0.86
C LEU A 164 -0.17 -9.94 -2.33
N LEU A 165 0.38 -11.12 -2.62
CA LEU A 165 0.63 -11.56 -4.00
C LEU A 165 -0.68 -11.75 -4.79
N ARG A 166 -1.75 -12.22 -4.14
CA ARG A 166 -3.07 -12.29 -4.76
C ARG A 166 -3.59 -10.91 -5.13
N LEU A 167 -3.51 -9.95 -4.22
CA LEU A 167 -3.90 -8.56 -4.48
C LEU A 167 -3.12 -7.97 -5.67
N VAL A 168 -1.79 -8.14 -5.68
CA VAL A 168 -0.95 -7.66 -6.79
C VAL A 168 -1.37 -8.30 -8.12
N HIS A 169 -1.64 -9.59 -8.13
CA HIS A 169 -2.11 -10.31 -9.33
C HIS A 169 -3.50 -9.82 -9.80
N GLU A 170 -4.42 -9.57 -8.88
CA GLU A 170 -5.75 -9.02 -9.21
C GLU A 170 -5.66 -7.62 -9.79
N ILE A 171 -4.76 -6.78 -9.27
CA ILE A 171 -4.47 -5.44 -9.82
C ILE A 171 -3.97 -5.56 -11.26
N GLU A 172 -3.00 -6.44 -11.54
CA GLU A 172 -2.47 -6.65 -12.89
C GLU A 172 -3.53 -7.14 -13.89
N ASN A 173 -4.49 -7.93 -13.42
CA ASN A 173 -5.57 -8.44 -14.27
C ASN A 173 -6.68 -7.42 -14.54
N LYS A 174 -6.87 -6.44 -13.67
CA LYS A 174 -8.00 -5.50 -13.74
C LYS A 174 -7.61 -4.12 -14.22
N LEU A 175 -6.36 -3.72 -14.02
CA LEU A 175 -5.85 -2.41 -14.41
C LEU A 175 -4.86 -2.56 -15.57
N PRO A 176 -4.71 -1.54 -16.45
CA PRO A 176 -3.73 -1.56 -17.53
C PRO A 176 -2.33 -1.26 -16.98
N VAL A 177 -1.79 -2.17 -16.19
CA VAL A 177 -0.49 -2.02 -15.55
C VAL A 177 0.63 -2.17 -16.59
N ARG A 178 1.40 -1.09 -16.82
CA ARG A 178 2.59 -1.09 -17.66
C ARG A 178 3.83 -1.55 -16.89
N ARG A 179 3.95 -1.10 -15.64
CA ARG A 179 5.06 -1.39 -14.73
C ARG A 179 4.55 -1.39 -13.30
N ARG A 180 5.14 -2.22 -12.47
CA ARG A 180 4.96 -2.19 -11.02
C ARG A 180 6.28 -2.41 -10.31
N LEU A 181 6.36 -1.93 -9.07
CA LEU A 181 7.49 -2.15 -8.17
C LEU A 181 6.96 -2.34 -6.75
N LEU A 182 7.17 -3.53 -6.21
CA LEU A 182 6.95 -3.83 -4.79
C LEU A 182 8.30 -3.75 -4.09
N ALA A 183 8.52 -2.72 -3.30
CA ALA A 183 9.82 -2.42 -2.71
C ALA A 183 9.71 -1.92 -1.27
N ALA A 184 10.78 -2.12 -0.52
CA ALA A 184 11.00 -1.46 0.75
C ALA A 184 11.41 0.01 0.57
N GLU A 185 11.36 0.82 1.63
CA GLU A 185 11.72 2.23 1.62
C GLU A 185 13.15 2.49 1.11
N SER A 186 14.08 1.57 1.36
CA SER A 186 15.44 1.59 0.79
C SER A 186 15.51 1.44 -0.73
N GLY A 187 14.38 1.16 -1.40
CA GLY A 187 14.30 0.83 -2.82
C GLY A 187 14.61 -0.62 -3.15
N GLU A 188 14.89 -1.45 -2.12
CA GLU A 188 15.14 -2.88 -2.32
C GLU A 188 13.85 -3.59 -2.74
N ASN A 189 13.94 -4.42 -3.79
CA ASN A 189 12.83 -5.25 -4.23
C ASN A 189 12.42 -6.25 -3.12
N PHE A 190 11.13 -6.32 -2.82
CA PHE A 190 10.61 -7.18 -1.75
C PHE A 190 10.89 -8.67 -1.99
N ALA A 191 10.86 -9.14 -3.23
CA ALA A 191 11.17 -10.53 -3.54
C ALA A 191 12.62 -10.89 -3.21
N ASP A 192 13.57 -10.00 -3.49
CA ASP A 192 14.98 -10.19 -3.17
C ASP A 192 15.20 -10.18 -1.65
N ARG A 193 14.50 -9.29 -0.95
CA ARG A 193 14.51 -9.22 0.52
C ARG A 193 13.96 -10.50 1.16
N LEU A 194 12.82 -10.98 0.66
CA LEU A 194 12.21 -12.23 1.14
C LEU A 194 13.13 -13.44 0.87
N GLN A 195 13.70 -13.54 -0.33
CA GLN A 195 14.62 -14.63 -0.68
C GLN A 195 15.86 -14.65 0.23
N ARG A 196 16.43 -13.49 0.51
CA ARG A 196 17.59 -13.37 1.39
C ARG A 196 17.30 -13.86 2.81
N LEU A 197 16.11 -13.53 3.34
CA LEU A 197 15.69 -13.99 4.66
C LEU A 197 15.47 -15.51 4.71
N LEU A 198 14.87 -16.09 3.69
CA LEU A 198 14.65 -17.54 3.61
C LEU A 198 15.98 -18.31 3.51
N THR A 199 16.97 -17.77 2.80
CA THR A 199 18.30 -18.40 2.67
C THR A 199 19.14 -18.26 3.94
N SER A 200 18.98 -17.17 4.70
CA SER A 200 19.70 -16.96 5.96
C SER A 200 19.17 -17.81 7.11
N THR A 201 17.95 -18.36 6.97
CA THR A 201 17.28 -19.17 8.00
C THR A 201 17.61 -20.67 7.88
N VAL A 202 18.28 -21.10 6.80
CA VAL A 202 18.75 -22.49 6.64
C VAL A 202 20.08 -22.63 7.39
N PRO A 203 20.15 -23.37 8.52
CA PRO A 203 21.41 -23.64 9.20
C PRO A 203 22.34 -24.41 8.24
N ALA A 204 23.59 -23.98 8.11
CA ALA A 204 24.62 -24.75 7.43
C ALA A 204 24.70 -26.14 8.09
N GLN A 205 24.42 -27.18 7.31
CA GLN A 205 24.59 -28.58 7.72
C GLN A 205 26.08 -28.90 7.87
#